data_fbaa2075aa1516508af911ae8e0e2777
#
_entry.id   fbaa2075aa1516508af911ae8e0e2777
#
_cell.length_a   1.000
_cell.length_b   1.000
_cell.length_c   1.000
_cell.angle_alpha   90.00
_cell.angle_beta   90.00
_cell.angle_gamma   90.00
#
_symmetry.space_group_name_H-M   'P 1'
#
loop_
_entity.id
_entity.type
_entity.pdbx_description
1 polymer ?
#
loop_
_entity_poly.entity_id
_entity_poly.type
_entity_poly.pdbx_seq_one_letter_code
_entity_poly.pdbx_strand_id
1 'polypeptide(L)'
;NLRDWMRAHPGHRRFSVLRHPLARAHHVFCTRILNTGKGGYGGIRATLVRRYKLPLPEDPQDAGYDKAAHRAAFAAFLQFLKANLAGQTAIRVDPDWATQSKTLEGFAEFALPDAVIREGDIATDIERLALQAGAGDLPDIPPLADDMPFTLADIYDADIEKRARSAYARDYVTFGFGDWSPG
;
A
#
# COMPACT_ATOMS: atom_id res chain seq x y z
N ASN A 1 -15.01 8.98 22.40
CA ASN A 1 -13.82 8.39 21.77
C ASN A 1 -14.09 6.96 21.28
N LEU A 2 -13.12 6.30 20.65
CA LEU A 2 -13.31 4.95 20.11
C LEU A 2 -13.71 3.92 21.17
N ARG A 3 -13.13 3.98 22.35
CA ARG A 3 -13.48 3.05 23.47
C ARG A 3 -14.92 3.20 23.92
N ASP A 4 -15.42 4.42 24.00
CA ASP A 4 -16.82 4.68 24.39
C ASP A 4 -17.78 4.21 23.30
N TRP A 5 -17.43 4.43 22.04
CA TRP A 5 -18.19 3.90 20.91
C TRP A 5 -18.26 2.37 20.93
N MET A 6 -17.13 1.69 21.15
CA MET A 6 -17.08 0.22 21.25
C MET A 6 -17.94 -0.33 22.39
N ARG A 7 -17.98 0.35 23.55
CA ARG A 7 -18.86 -0.02 24.68
C ARG A 7 -20.34 0.14 24.33
N ALA A 8 -20.68 1.19 23.59
CA ALA A 8 -22.05 1.45 23.15
C ALA A 8 -22.53 0.49 22.05
N HIS A 9 -21.61 -0.18 21.35
CA HIS A 9 -21.89 -1.08 20.23
C HIS A 9 -21.26 -2.46 20.44
N PRO A 10 -21.74 -3.28 21.39
CA PRO A 10 -21.10 -4.55 21.76
C PRO A 10 -21.08 -5.59 20.63
N GLY A 11 -21.96 -5.43 19.62
CA GLY A 11 -21.99 -6.27 18.41
C GLY A 11 -21.06 -5.84 17.28
N HIS A 12 -20.27 -4.76 17.48
CA HIS A 12 -19.36 -4.29 16.44
C HIS A 12 -18.35 -5.38 16.01
N ARG A 13 -17.95 -5.33 14.75
CA ARG A 13 -16.87 -6.17 14.20
C ARG A 13 -15.73 -5.28 13.71
N ARG A 14 -14.52 -5.72 13.98
CA ARG A 14 -13.30 -5.05 13.56
C ARG A 14 -12.66 -5.86 12.46
N PHE A 15 -12.28 -5.22 11.40
CA PHE A 15 -11.56 -5.90 10.32
C PHE A 15 -10.41 -5.03 9.79
N SER A 16 -9.47 -5.68 9.15
CA SER A 16 -8.39 -5.05 8.40
C SER A 16 -8.40 -5.58 6.98
N VAL A 17 -8.15 -4.71 6.02
CA VAL A 17 -8.00 -5.08 4.61
C VAL A 17 -6.53 -5.15 4.29
N LEU A 18 -6.10 -6.28 3.70
CA LEU A 18 -4.75 -6.48 3.18
C LEU A 18 -4.76 -6.30 1.67
N ARG A 19 -3.85 -5.49 1.21
CA ARG A 19 -3.55 -5.32 -0.21
C ARG A 19 -2.27 -6.07 -0.56
N HIS A 20 -2.17 -6.58 -1.80
CA HIS A 20 -0.91 -7.18 -2.26
C HIS A 20 0.25 -6.18 -2.07
N PRO A 21 1.39 -6.57 -1.43
CA PRO A 21 2.44 -5.63 -1.05
C PRO A 21 3.00 -4.83 -2.22
N LEU A 22 3.16 -5.47 -3.39
CA LEU A 22 3.62 -4.80 -4.61
C LEU A 22 2.60 -3.77 -5.12
N ALA A 23 1.32 -4.13 -5.19
CA ALA A 23 0.27 -3.20 -5.63
C ALA A 23 0.15 -2.00 -4.68
N ARG A 24 0.24 -2.24 -3.38
CA ARG A 24 0.24 -1.18 -2.37
C ARG A 24 1.45 -0.24 -2.53
N ALA A 25 2.65 -0.79 -2.75
CA ALA A 25 3.86 0.00 -2.96
C ALA A 25 3.76 0.86 -4.23
N HIS A 26 3.21 0.30 -5.32
CA HIS A 26 3.02 1.03 -6.57
C HIS A 26 2.00 2.16 -6.41
N HIS A 27 0.87 1.90 -5.77
CA HIS A 27 -0.12 2.93 -5.47
C HIS A 27 0.48 4.10 -4.66
N VAL A 28 1.24 3.81 -3.63
CA VAL A 28 1.93 4.85 -2.83
C VAL A 28 2.98 5.59 -3.67
N PHE A 29 3.71 4.88 -4.52
CA PHE A 29 4.67 5.49 -5.44
C PHE A 29 3.97 6.51 -6.35
N CYS A 30 2.85 6.16 -6.97
CA CYS A 30 2.09 7.04 -7.85
C CYS A 30 1.46 8.21 -7.09
N THR A 31 0.77 7.94 -5.99
CA THR A 31 -0.05 8.95 -5.29
C THR A 31 0.73 9.86 -4.35
N ARG A 32 1.88 9.41 -3.84
CA ARG A 32 2.67 10.15 -2.84
C ARG A 32 4.03 10.61 -3.36
N ILE A 33 4.71 9.76 -4.12
CA ILE A 33 6.09 10.04 -4.54
C ILE A 33 6.15 10.72 -5.92
N LEU A 34 5.41 10.23 -6.89
CA LEU A 34 5.31 10.88 -8.21
C LEU A 34 4.45 12.15 -8.16
N ASN A 35 3.38 12.13 -7.39
CA ASN A 35 2.46 13.26 -7.28
C ASN A 35 3.20 14.53 -6.80
N THR A 36 3.23 15.56 -7.65
CA THR A 36 3.82 16.88 -7.35
C THR A 36 2.79 17.88 -6.81
N GLY A 37 1.50 17.50 -6.82
CA GLY A 37 0.38 18.33 -6.36
C GLY A 37 -0.04 18.03 -4.91
N LYS A 38 -1.29 18.39 -4.62
CA LYS A 38 -1.88 18.18 -3.30
C LYS A 38 -1.90 16.69 -2.92
N GLY A 39 -1.39 16.39 -1.74
CA GLY A 39 -1.30 15.00 -1.24
C GLY A 39 0.02 14.30 -1.55
N GLY A 40 0.87 14.87 -2.41
CA GLY A 40 2.21 14.35 -2.65
C GLY A 40 3.20 14.70 -1.53
N TYR A 41 4.23 13.89 -1.39
CA TYR A 41 5.28 14.03 -0.36
C TYR A 41 6.50 14.79 -0.88
N GLY A 42 6.33 16.09 -1.21
CA GLY A 42 7.37 16.91 -1.86
C GLY A 42 8.73 16.91 -1.14
N GLY A 43 8.76 16.98 0.19
CA GLY A 43 10.01 16.93 0.97
C GLY A 43 10.70 15.57 0.90
N ILE A 44 9.93 14.47 0.96
CA ILE A 44 10.45 13.11 0.81
C ILE A 44 10.94 12.92 -0.62
N ARG A 45 10.15 13.29 -1.62
CA ARG A 45 10.50 13.26 -3.04
C ARG A 45 11.84 13.96 -3.30
N ALA A 46 12.01 15.20 -2.83
CA ALA A 46 13.26 15.95 -2.98
C ALA A 46 14.46 15.20 -2.36
N THR A 47 14.26 14.56 -1.23
CA THR A 47 15.29 13.77 -0.55
C THR A 47 15.63 12.49 -1.34
N LEU A 48 14.60 11.81 -1.89
CA LEU A 48 14.77 10.62 -2.71
C LEU A 48 15.60 10.93 -3.96
N VAL A 49 15.31 12.02 -4.66
CA VAL A 49 16.07 12.45 -5.82
C VAL A 49 17.51 12.83 -5.45
N ARG A 50 17.66 13.72 -4.46
CA ARG A 50 18.97 14.29 -4.14
C ARG A 50 19.90 13.28 -3.48
N ARG A 51 19.41 12.55 -2.48
CA ARG A 51 20.24 11.68 -1.62
C ARG A 51 20.28 10.23 -2.11
N TYR A 52 19.14 9.72 -2.55
CA TYR A 52 19.00 8.30 -2.96
C TYR A 52 19.02 8.12 -4.47
N LYS A 53 19.14 9.23 -5.24
CA LYS A 53 19.30 9.21 -6.70
C LYS A 53 18.16 8.49 -7.44
N LEU A 54 16.93 8.57 -6.92
CA LEU A 54 15.79 8.04 -7.62
C LEU A 54 15.57 8.84 -8.92
N PRO A 55 15.41 8.17 -10.07
CA PRO A 55 15.22 8.83 -11.36
C PRO A 55 13.75 9.28 -11.52
N LEU A 56 13.31 10.21 -10.66
CA LEU A 56 11.97 10.78 -10.72
C LEU A 56 11.95 11.95 -11.72
N PRO A 57 10.92 12.07 -12.58
CA PRO A 57 10.77 13.18 -13.50
C PRO A 57 10.50 14.48 -12.73
N GLU A 58 10.76 15.64 -13.31
CA GLU A 58 10.30 16.90 -12.72
C GLU A 58 8.78 17.01 -12.78
N ASP A 59 8.20 16.68 -13.92
CA ASP A 59 6.77 16.55 -14.14
C ASP A 59 6.42 15.12 -14.58
N PRO A 60 5.58 14.39 -13.81
CA PRO A 60 5.13 13.05 -14.20
C PRO A 60 4.25 13.02 -15.47
N GLN A 61 3.75 14.17 -15.91
CA GLN A 61 2.95 14.30 -17.13
C GLN A 61 3.77 14.69 -18.36
N ASP A 62 5.08 14.90 -18.20
CA ASP A 62 5.97 15.16 -19.31
C ASP A 62 6.00 13.99 -20.31
N ALA A 63 5.90 14.29 -21.61
CA ALA A 63 5.93 13.29 -22.66
C ALA A 63 7.22 12.46 -22.69
N GLY A 64 8.31 12.96 -22.10
CA GLY A 64 9.55 12.22 -21.91
C GLY A 64 9.52 11.18 -20.78
N TYR A 65 8.50 11.21 -19.92
CA TYR A 65 8.34 10.22 -18.87
C TYR A 65 7.49 9.05 -19.36
N ASP A 66 8.16 8.12 -20.00
CA ASP A 66 7.54 6.93 -20.58
C ASP A 66 7.45 5.76 -19.60
N LYS A 67 6.86 4.66 -20.06
CA LYS A 67 6.71 3.40 -19.33
C LYS A 67 8.03 2.84 -18.83
N ALA A 68 9.11 2.95 -19.60
CA ALA A 68 10.43 2.46 -19.21
C ALA A 68 11.03 3.31 -18.08
N ALA A 69 10.87 4.64 -18.16
CA ALA A 69 11.28 5.57 -17.11
C ALA A 69 10.47 5.32 -15.81
N HIS A 70 9.15 5.10 -15.94
CA HIS A 70 8.30 4.78 -14.78
C HIS A 70 8.72 3.47 -14.10
N ARG A 71 8.95 2.41 -14.88
CA ARG A 71 9.46 1.14 -14.37
C ARG A 71 10.80 1.32 -13.64
N ALA A 72 11.74 2.06 -14.24
CA ALA A 72 13.06 2.30 -13.64
C ALA A 72 12.96 3.08 -12.32
N ALA A 73 12.12 4.11 -12.28
CA ALA A 73 11.87 4.90 -11.08
C ALA A 73 11.20 4.06 -9.97
N PHE A 74 10.22 3.24 -10.31
CA PHE A 74 9.57 2.35 -9.36
C PHE A 74 10.52 1.26 -8.84
N ALA A 75 11.34 0.65 -9.70
CA ALA A 75 12.36 -0.32 -9.29
C ALA A 75 13.35 0.29 -8.29
N ALA A 76 13.78 1.54 -8.53
CA ALA A 76 14.63 2.29 -7.61
C ALA A 76 13.92 2.61 -6.29
N PHE A 77 12.62 2.92 -6.32
CA PHE A 77 11.82 3.12 -5.13
C PHE A 77 11.68 1.83 -4.29
N LEU A 78 11.46 0.68 -4.92
CA LEU A 78 11.45 -0.62 -4.22
C LEU A 78 12.81 -0.91 -3.54
N GLN A 79 13.91 -0.56 -4.19
CA GLN A 79 15.25 -0.69 -3.58
C GLN A 79 15.41 0.25 -2.37
N PHE A 80 14.90 1.47 -2.46
CA PHE A 80 14.84 2.40 -1.32
C PHE A 80 13.98 1.82 -0.21
N LEU A 81 12.78 1.31 -0.51
CA LEU A 81 11.88 0.72 0.49
C LEU A 81 12.54 -0.44 1.24
N LYS A 82 13.29 -1.31 0.57
CA LYS A 82 14.05 -2.39 1.21
C LYS A 82 14.98 -1.84 2.30
N ALA A 83 15.75 -0.82 1.99
CA ALA A 83 16.68 -0.19 2.95
C ALA A 83 15.92 0.60 4.04
N ASN A 84 14.84 1.30 3.67
CA ASN A 84 14.03 2.09 4.59
C ASN A 84 13.33 1.21 5.64
N LEU A 85 12.68 0.15 5.20
CA LEU A 85 11.99 -0.80 6.08
C LEU A 85 12.97 -1.57 7.01
N ALA A 86 14.23 -1.70 6.58
CA ALA A 86 15.32 -2.22 7.41
C ALA A 86 15.94 -1.18 8.37
N GLY A 87 15.44 0.07 8.40
CA GLY A 87 15.95 1.14 9.25
C GLY A 87 17.30 1.73 8.77
N GLN A 88 17.69 1.49 7.52
CA GLN A 88 19.00 1.88 6.95
C GLN A 88 18.96 3.22 6.21
N THR A 89 17.92 4.01 6.37
CA THR A 89 17.79 5.31 5.71
C THR A 89 17.55 6.44 6.71
N ALA A 90 17.79 7.68 6.28
CA ALA A 90 17.51 8.87 7.09
C ALA A 90 16.03 9.29 7.06
N ILE A 91 15.22 8.69 6.18
CA ILE A 91 13.77 8.93 6.11
C ILE A 91 13.11 7.95 7.07
N ARG A 92 12.27 8.48 7.97
CA ARG A 92 11.44 7.63 8.83
C ARG A 92 10.50 6.79 7.98
N VAL A 93 10.25 5.54 8.38
CA VAL A 93 9.23 4.69 7.76
C VAL A 93 7.88 5.38 7.90
N ASP A 94 7.23 5.63 6.77
CA ASP A 94 5.92 6.24 6.72
C ASP A 94 4.82 5.16 6.78
N PRO A 95 3.69 5.41 7.45
CA PRO A 95 2.57 4.47 7.49
C PRO A 95 2.05 4.04 6.12
N ASP A 96 2.15 4.90 5.10
CA ASP A 96 1.66 4.59 3.76
C ASP A 96 2.42 3.40 3.13
N TRP A 97 3.71 3.22 3.45
CA TRP A 97 4.50 2.09 2.95
C TRP A 97 5.09 1.16 4.04
N ALA A 98 4.78 1.38 5.32
CA ALA A 98 5.15 0.43 6.37
C ALA A 98 4.62 -0.97 6.04
N THR A 99 5.28 -2.03 6.52
CA THR A 99 4.76 -3.39 6.35
C THR A 99 3.38 -3.52 7.01
N GLN A 100 2.48 -4.22 6.35
CA GLN A 100 1.12 -4.45 6.87
C GLN A 100 1.17 -5.30 8.15
N SER A 101 2.10 -6.25 8.23
CA SER A 101 2.37 -7.03 9.44
C SER A 101 2.69 -6.13 10.63
N LYS A 102 3.58 -5.13 10.45
CA LYS A 102 3.96 -4.20 11.52
C LYS A 102 2.79 -3.29 11.94
N THR A 103 2.00 -2.86 10.97
CA THR A 103 0.81 -2.05 11.22
C THR A 103 -0.22 -2.83 12.03
N LEU A 104 -0.50 -4.09 11.66
CA LEU A 104 -1.44 -4.94 12.37
C LEU A 104 -0.94 -5.29 13.78
N GLU A 105 0.36 -5.53 13.96
CA GLU A 105 0.95 -5.73 15.30
C GLU A 105 0.67 -4.53 16.21
N GLY A 106 0.89 -3.30 15.71
CA GLY A 106 0.62 -2.09 16.49
C GLY A 106 -0.85 -1.92 16.84
N PHE A 107 -1.76 -2.28 15.94
CA PHE A 107 -3.20 -2.28 16.25
C PHE A 107 -3.60 -3.40 17.21
N ALA A 108 -2.95 -4.56 17.15
CA ALA A 108 -3.24 -5.69 18.03
C ALA A 108 -2.99 -5.38 19.51
N GLU A 109 -2.04 -4.50 19.82
CA GLU A 109 -1.80 -4.01 21.18
C GLU A 109 -3.01 -3.25 21.75
N PHE A 110 -3.83 -2.64 20.89
CA PHE A 110 -5.03 -1.92 21.29
C PHE A 110 -6.30 -2.76 21.14
N ALA A 111 -6.50 -3.37 19.99
CA ALA A 111 -7.67 -4.18 19.66
C ALA A 111 -7.38 -5.10 18.47
N LEU A 112 -7.42 -6.41 18.70
CA LEU A 112 -7.29 -7.39 17.62
C LEU A 112 -8.44 -7.25 16.62
N PRO A 113 -8.18 -7.31 15.31
CA PRO A 113 -9.23 -7.43 14.31
C PRO A 113 -9.94 -8.79 14.46
N ASP A 114 -11.26 -8.79 14.31
CA ASP A 114 -12.06 -10.01 14.29
C ASP A 114 -11.92 -10.75 12.94
N ALA A 115 -11.52 -10.02 11.88
CA ALA A 115 -11.23 -10.57 10.58
C ALA A 115 -10.10 -9.80 9.87
N VAL A 116 -9.31 -10.54 9.10
CA VAL A 116 -8.33 -9.98 8.16
C VAL A 116 -8.73 -10.45 6.78
N ILE A 117 -9.10 -9.52 5.92
CA ILE A 117 -9.64 -9.78 4.58
C ILE A 117 -8.68 -9.29 3.50
N ARG A 118 -8.74 -9.90 2.32
CA ARG A 118 -7.95 -9.45 1.18
C ARG A 118 -8.75 -8.47 0.34
N GLU A 119 -8.08 -7.50 -0.26
CA GLU A 119 -8.71 -6.50 -1.11
C GLU A 119 -9.52 -7.13 -2.26
N GLY A 120 -9.01 -8.20 -2.88
CA GLY A 120 -9.73 -8.92 -3.94
C GLY A 120 -11.03 -9.57 -3.49
N ASP A 121 -11.18 -9.89 -2.20
CA ASP A 121 -12.34 -10.58 -1.63
C ASP A 121 -13.24 -9.60 -0.83
N ILE A 122 -12.94 -8.30 -0.88
CA ILE A 122 -13.50 -7.29 0.03
C ILE A 122 -15.04 -7.25 -0.04
N ALA A 123 -15.63 -7.34 -1.22
CA ALA A 123 -17.09 -7.28 -1.38
C ALA A 123 -17.78 -8.42 -0.63
N THR A 124 -17.34 -9.66 -0.88
CA THR A 124 -17.89 -10.87 -0.26
C THR A 124 -17.65 -10.90 1.25
N ASP A 125 -16.42 -10.55 1.67
CA ASP A 125 -16.06 -10.60 3.08
C ASP A 125 -16.75 -9.51 3.91
N ILE A 126 -16.95 -8.31 3.37
CA ILE A 126 -17.69 -7.23 4.05
C ILE A 126 -19.16 -7.60 4.20
N GLU A 127 -19.80 -8.18 3.19
CA GLU A 127 -21.17 -8.66 3.29
C GLU A 127 -21.33 -9.68 4.43
N ARG A 128 -20.41 -10.65 4.49
CA ARG A 128 -20.38 -11.65 5.55
C ARG A 128 -20.23 -11.02 6.95
N LEU A 129 -19.32 -10.05 7.08
CA LEU A 129 -19.10 -9.36 8.37
C LEU A 129 -20.30 -8.50 8.76
N ALA A 130 -20.96 -7.86 7.82
CA ALA A 130 -22.16 -7.08 8.05
C ALA A 130 -23.31 -7.94 8.58
N LEU A 131 -23.53 -9.10 7.95
CA LEU A 131 -24.51 -10.08 8.44
C LEU A 131 -24.22 -10.52 9.89
N GLN A 132 -22.95 -10.79 10.21
CA GLN A 132 -22.53 -11.17 11.57
C GLN A 132 -22.71 -10.03 12.58
N ALA A 133 -22.60 -8.78 12.15
CA ALA A 133 -22.79 -7.60 12.99
C ALA A 133 -24.26 -7.18 13.10
N GLY A 134 -25.19 -7.83 12.37
CA GLY A 134 -26.58 -7.41 12.27
C GLY A 134 -26.76 -6.07 11.55
N ALA A 135 -25.82 -5.71 10.70
CA ALA A 135 -25.90 -4.49 9.87
C ALA A 135 -26.88 -4.73 8.71
N GLY A 136 -27.61 -3.67 8.35
CA GLY A 136 -28.46 -3.65 7.15
C GLY A 136 -27.68 -3.49 5.86
N ASP A 137 -28.26 -2.72 4.92
CA ASP A 137 -27.66 -2.46 3.62
C ASP A 137 -26.25 -1.84 3.75
N LEU A 138 -25.32 -2.37 2.95
CA LEU A 138 -23.96 -1.85 2.86
C LEU A 138 -23.87 -0.78 1.77
N PRO A 139 -23.09 0.26 1.98
CA PRO A 139 -22.76 1.19 0.89
C PRO A 139 -21.94 0.48 -0.18
N ASP A 140 -22.09 0.91 -1.42
CA ASP A 140 -21.23 0.48 -2.51
C ASP A 140 -19.75 0.78 -2.17
N ILE A 141 -18.89 -0.21 -2.41
CA ILE A 141 -17.44 -0.02 -2.28
C ILE A 141 -16.94 0.54 -3.62
N PRO A 142 -16.51 1.80 -3.66
CA PRO A 142 -16.01 2.36 -4.92
C PRO A 142 -14.74 1.61 -5.36
N PRO A 143 -14.54 1.41 -6.67
CA PRO A 143 -13.30 0.87 -7.18
C PRO A 143 -12.13 1.80 -6.79
N LEU A 144 -10.95 1.21 -6.60
CA LEU A 144 -9.75 2.02 -6.43
C LEU A 144 -9.48 2.81 -7.70
N ALA A 145 -9.04 4.06 -7.53
CA ALA A 145 -8.57 4.85 -8.65
C ALA A 145 -7.35 4.17 -9.28
N ASP A 146 -7.30 4.19 -10.62
CA ASP A 146 -6.15 3.68 -11.35
C ASP A 146 -4.88 4.43 -10.97
N ASP A 147 -3.78 3.71 -10.92
CA ASP A 147 -2.46 4.30 -10.70
C ASP A 147 -2.05 5.11 -11.95
N MET A 148 -1.62 6.33 -11.74
CA MET A 148 -1.21 7.25 -12.80
C MET A 148 0.27 7.60 -12.66
N PRO A 149 1.01 7.79 -13.75
CA PRO A 149 0.61 7.81 -15.17
C PRO A 149 0.55 6.43 -15.82
N PHE A 150 1.06 5.37 -15.18
CA PHE A 150 1.07 3.99 -15.68
C PHE A 150 0.57 3.06 -14.58
N THR A 151 -0.15 2.02 -14.99
CA THR A 151 -0.64 0.98 -14.08
C THR A 151 0.50 0.02 -13.70
N LEU A 152 0.30 -0.73 -12.62
CA LEU A 152 1.25 -1.78 -12.25
C LEU A 152 1.36 -2.85 -13.34
N ALA A 153 0.26 -3.19 -14.00
CA ALA A 153 0.25 -4.15 -15.11
C ALA A 153 1.14 -3.72 -16.30
N ASP A 154 1.26 -2.40 -16.51
CA ASP A 154 2.12 -1.88 -17.58
C ASP A 154 3.60 -2.14 -17.37
N ILE A 155 4.05 -2.20 -16.12
CA ILE A 155 5.48 -2.23 -15.75
C ILE A 155 5.88 -3.50 -15.02
N TYR A 156 4.94 -4.42 -14.76
CA TYR A 156 5.19 -5.64 -14.01
C TYR A 156 6.09 -6.62 -14.77
N ASP A 157 7.07 -7.15 -14.06
CA ASP A 157 7.89 -8.27 -14.50
C ASP A 157 8.51 -9.00 -13.28
N ALA A 158 9.24 -10.07 -13.53
CA ALA A 158 9.86 -10.89 -12.48
C ALA A 158 10.91 -10.12 -11.63
N ASP A 159 11.57 -9.10 -12.18
CA ASP A 159 12.52 -8.27 -11.41
C ASP A 159 11.78 -7.34 -10.45
N ILE A 160 10.70 -6.73 -10.87
CA ILE A 160 9.82 -5.91 -10.02
C ILE A 160 9.24 -6.76 -8.88
N GLU A 161 8.72 -7.96 -9.18
CA GLU A 161 8.22 -8.89 -8.16
C GLU A 161 9.31 -9.26 -7.16
N LYS A 162 10.49 -9.66 -7.63
CA LYS A 162 11.64 -10.01 -6.78
C LYS A 162 12.05 -8.88 -5.84
N ARG A 163 12.04 -7.63 -6.33
CA ARG A 163 12.35 -6.45 -5.51
C ARG A 163 11.29 -6.21 -4.44
N ALA A 164 10.02 -6.33 -4.79
CA ALA A 164 8.92 -6.20 -3.84
C ALA A 164 8.98 -7.29 -2.76
N ARG A 165 9.19 -8.55 -3.13
CA ARG A 165 9.42 -9.64 -2.18
C ARG A 165 10.59 -9.39 -1.27
N SER A 166 11.68 -8.82 -1.78
CA SER A 166 12.85 -8.47 -0.97
C SER A 166 12.57 -7.33 0.02
N ALA A 167 11.76 -6.34 -0.36
CA ALA A 167 11.39 -5.22 0.52
C ALA A 167 10.34 -5.62 1.58
N TYR A 168 9.35 -6.41 1.19
CA TYR A 168 8.20 -6.78 2.01
C TYR A 168 8.17 -8.27 2.38
N ALA A 169 9.34 -8.93 2.48
CA ALA A 169 9.44 -10.37 2.72
C ALA A 169 8.55 -10.85 3.87
N ARG A 170 8.45 -10.05 4.95
CA ARG A 170 7.60 -10.38 6.10
C ARG A 170 6.12 -10.44 5.73
N ASP A 171 5.61 -9.46 4.98
CA ASP A 171 4.20 -9.44 4.57
C ASP A 171 3.87 -10.62 3.63
N TYR A 172 4.77 -10.92 2.67
CA TYR A 172 4.59 -12.09 1.80
C TYR A 172 4.49 -13.39 2.59
N VAL A 173 5.38 -13.59 3.56
CA VAL A 173 5.40 -14.81 4.38
C VAL A 173 4.23 -14.84 5.35
N THR A 174 4.00 -13.75 6.09
CA THR A 174 2.97 -13.72 7.15
C THR A 174 1.57 -13.90 6.60
N PHE A 175 1.29 -13.31 5.43
CA PHE A 175 -0.05 -13.34 4.85
C PHE A 175 -0.18 -14.29 3.64
N GLY A 176 0.87 -15.01 3.28
CA GLY A 176 0.84 -16.00 2.20
C GLY A 176 0.54 -15.39 0.84
N PHE A 177 1.11 -14.22 0.52
CA PHE A 177 0.98 -13.64 -0.81
C PHE A 177 1.79 -14.43 -1.84
N GLY A 178 1.17 -14.77 -2.99
CA GLY A 178 1.83 -15.28 -4.19
C GLY A 178 2.53 -14.18 -4.97
N ASP A 179 2.86 -14.44 -6.23
CA ASP A 179 3.24 -13.40 -7.19
C ASP A 179 2.02 -12.54 -7.53
N TRP A 180 2.25 -11.27 -7.80
CA TRP A 180 1.17 -10.38 -8.20
C TRP A 180 0.61 -10.77 -9.56
N SER A 181 -0.70 -10.72 -9.71
CA SER A 181 -1.40 -10.83 -10.99
C SER A 181 -2.45 -9.73 -11.09
N PRO A 182 -2.67 -9.16 -12.28
CA PRO A 182 -3.85 -8.30 -12.49
C PRO A 182 -5.10 -9.12 -12.19
N GLY A 183 -6.02 -8.55 -11.43
CA GLY A 183 -7.31 -9.15 -11.10
C GLY A 183 -8.24 -9.16 -12.31
#